data_9b6ab70ebca79a22d7f66e811c334933
#
_entry.id   9b6ab70ebca79a22d7f66e811c334933
#
_cell.length_a   1.000
_cell.length_b   1.000
_cell.length_c   1.000
_cell.angle_alpha   90.00
_cell.angle_beta   90.00
_cell.angle_gamma   90.00
#
_symmetry.space_group_name_H-M   'P 1'
#
loop_
_entity.id
_entity.type
_entity.pdbx_description
1 polymer ?
#
loop_
_entity_poly.entity_id
_entity_poly.type
_entity_poly.pdbx_seq_one_letter_code
_entity_poly.pdbx_strand_id
1 'polypeptide(L)'
;MAKFDLKGLLNDRSVPDRQQDQKIVYRNPKDLIPSEENFYNTEKLERLKQSIKLLGILQPLLIENRDGKDYVIAGHCRRKCCIDLLNEGNDRFSRVPCIYKTQSKLEQDAGQENDIVRQIMIIQANCYRDKSDWEKMTETLKMEGLVKELREKSQMEGKTRDILKDLIGTSGGQLGRYHAISTNLCEQLMSEFEEDRIKISVAYEASKLNREYQKQACELYEETGILTLDDIRDLYRQQEAEKGIPGQMT
;
A
#
# COMPACT_ATOMS: atom_id res chain seq x y z
N MET A 1 -15.98 -13.26 -27.09
CA MET A 1 -14.87 -13.07 -26.14
C MET A 1 -15.45 -13.03 -24.73
N ALA A 2 -14.94 -13.84 -23.81
CA ALA A 2 -15.41 -13.81 -22.43
C ALA A 2 -15.04 -12.45 -21.80
N LYS A 3 -16.01 -11.77 -21.19
CA LYS A 3 -15.76 -10.50 -20.47
C LYS A 3 -14.94 -10.79 -19.21
N PHE A 4 -13.86 -10.07 -19.00
CA PHE A 4 -13.05 -10.20 -17.79
C PHE A 4 -13.80 -9.58 -16.59
N ASP A 5 -14.09 -10.40 -15.57
CA ASP A 5 -14.80 -9.99 -14.36
C ASP A 5 -13.89 -10.01 -13.14
N LEU A 6 -13.30 -8.84 -12.82
CA LEU A 6 -12.45 -8.67 -11.64
C LEU A 6 -13.22 -8.89 -10.32
N LYS A 7 -14.52 -8.53 -10.27
CA LYS A 7 -15.35 -8.74 -9.07
C LYS A 7 -15.60 -10.22 -8.84
N GLY A 8 -15.90 -10.97 -9.90
CA GLY A 8 -16.01 -12.42 -9.86
C GLY A 8 -14.71 -13.07 -9.41
N LEU A 9 -13.56 -12.61 -9.92
CA LEU A 9 -12.24 -13.10 -9.54
C LEU A 9 -11.95 -12.92 -8.04
N LEU A 10 -12.34 -11.78 -7.47
CA LEU A 10 -12.06 -11.45 -6.07
C LEU A 10 -13.12 -12.02 -5.11
N ASN A 11 -14.40 -12.03 -5.52
CA ASN A 11 -15.51 -12.58 -4.74
C ASN A 11 -15.57 -14.09 -4.75
N ASP A 12 -15.10 -14.72 -5.81
CA ASP A 12 -15.01 -16.19 -5.94
C ASP A 12 -14.18 -16.85 -4.81
N ARG A 13 -13.43 -16.03 -4.03
CA ARG A 13 -12.71 -16.45 -2.82
C ARG A 13 -13.60 -16.57 -1.58
N SER A 14 -14.78 -15.98 -1.57
CA SER A 14 -15.73 -16.04 -0.46
C SER A 14 -16.72 -17.20 -0.56
N VAL A 15 -16.69 -18.02 -1.60
CA VAL A 15 -17.55 -19.17 -1.75
C VAL A 15 -16.96 -20.38 -0.99
N PRO A 16 -17.76 -21.06 -0.13
CA PRO A 16 -17.28 -22.14 0.76
C PRO A 16 -16.89 -23.44 0.08
N ASP A 17 -16.86 -23.52 -1.24
CA ASP A 17 -16.53 -24.77 -1.98
C ASP A 17 -15.02 -25.13 -1.96
N ARG A 18 -14.30 -24.67 -0.94
CA ARG A 18 -12.83 -24.77 -0.91
C ARG A 18 -12.31 -25.45 0.31
N GLN A 19 -12.91 -26.53 0.63
CA GLN A 19 -12.25 -27.65 1.31
C GLN A 19 -11.30 -28.40 0.36
N GLN A 20 -10.54 -27.70 -0.49
CA GLN A 20 -9.22 -28.21 -0.82
C GLN A 20 -8.38 -27.91 0.39
N ASP A 21 -8.05 -28.95 1.16
CA ASP A 21 -7.08 -28.92 2.24
C ASP A 21 -5.84 -28.19 1.73
N GLN A 22 -5.73 -26.87 2.03
CA GLN A 22 -4.56 -26.09 1.67
C GLN A 22 -3.40 -26.63 2.50
N LYS A 23 -2.67 -27.56 1.92
CA LYS A 23 -1.58 -28.27 2.59
C LYS A 23 -0.55 -27.25 3.08
N ILE A 24 -0.39 -27.17 4.41
CA ILE A 24 0.67 -26.37 5.00
C ILE A 24 2.01 -27.05 4.68
N VAL A 25 2.90 -26.30 4.07
CA VAL A 25 4.28 -26.67 3.83
C VAL A 25 5.19 -25.81 4.70
N TYR A 26 6.34 -26.36 5.08
CA TYR A 26 7.30 -25.64 5.90
C TYR A 26 8.51 -25.24 5.06
N ARG A 27 8.92 -23.96 5.14
CA ARG A 27 10.05 -23.40 4.39
C ARG A 27 10.99 -22.66 5.33
N ASN A 28 12.27 -22.61 4.99
CA ASN A 28 13.19 -21.71 5.66
C ASN A 28 12.87 -20.26 5.21
N PRO A 29 12.64 -19.33 6.14
CA PRO A 29 12.29 -17.96 5.77
C PRO A 29 13.41 -17.22 5.01
N LYS A 30 14.68 -17.69 5.13
CA LYS A 30 15.81 -17.13 4.37
C LYS A 30 15.77 -17.53 2.89
N ASP A 31 15.23 -18.71 2.57
CA ASP A 31 15.15 -19.22 1.20
C ASP A 31 13.94 -18.65 0.43
N LEU A 32 13.00 -18.06 1.15
CA LEU A 32 11.85 -17.41 0.54
C LEU A 32 12.25 -16.07 -0.08
N ILE A 33 11.89 -15.83 -1.32
CA ILE A 33 12.19 -14.59 -2.04
C ILE A 33 11.07 -13.58 -1.76
N PRO A 34 11.37 -12.36 -1.25
CA PRO A 34 10.35 -11.32 -1.12
C PRO A 34 9.87 -10.88 -2.51
N SER A 35 8.60 -10.53 -2.64
CA SER A 35 8.11 -9.88 -3.85
C SER A 35 8.70 -8.47 -3.95
N GLU A 36 9.25 -8.12 -5.12
CA GLU A 36 9.76 -6.78 -5.40
C GLU A 36 8.64 -5.73 -5.40
N GLU A 37 7.41 -6.17 -5.61
CA GLU A 37 6.22 -5.32 -5.62
C GLU A 37 5.74 -4.91 -4.21
N ASN A 38 6.37 -5.44 -3.15
CA ASN A 38 6.02 -5.11 -1.77
C ASN A 38 6.62 -3.76 -1.37
N PHE A 39 5.79 -2.73 -1.32
CA PHE A 39 6.17 -1.36 -0.92
C PHE A 39 5.86 -1.04 0.55
N TYR A 40 5.32 -1.99 1.31
CA TYR A 40 4.98 -1.76 2.71
C TYR A 40 6.21 -1.68 3.61
N ASN A 41 6.18 -0.72 4.55
CA ASN A 41 7.25 -0.58 5.54
C ASN A 41 7.35 -1.85 6.42
N THR A 42 8.56 -2.38 6.52
CA THR A 42 8.90 -3.56 7.32
C THR A 42 9.84 -3.25 8.48
N GLU A 43 10.02 -1.97 8.85
CA GLU A 43 11.03 -1.57 9.85
C GLU A 43 10.49 -1.57 11.29
N LYS A 44 9.25 -1.10 11.50
CA LYS A 44 8.63 -1.02 12.83
C LYS A 44 7.90 -2.31 13.20
N LEU A 45 8.62 -3.43 13.32
CA LEU A 45 8.02 -4.75 13.51
C LEU A 45 8.19 -5.34 14.92
N GLU A 46 8.70 -4.58 15.87
CA GLU A 46 9.06 -5.11 17.20
C GLU A 46 7.88 -5.79 17.91
N ARG A 47 6.69 -5.18 17.88
CA ARG A 47 5.49 -5.79 18.48
C ARG A 47 5.10 -7.11 17.80
N LEU A 48 5.17 -7.18 16.47
CA LEU A 48 4.90 -8.39 15.71
C LEU A 48 5.95 -9.46 16.02
N LYS A 49 7.22 -9.08 16.09
CA LYS A 49 8.32 -9.97 16.43
C LYS A 49 8.15 -10.58 17.81
N GLN A 50 7.79 -9.77 18.81
CA GLN A 50 7.51 -10.26 20.16
C GLN A 50 6.30 -11.20 20.18
N SER A 51 5.22 -10.88 19.46
CA SER A 51 4.07 -11.77 19.31
C SER A 51 4.46 -13.11 18.67
N ILE A 52 5.24 -13.09 17.58
CA ILE A 52 5.72 -14.30 16.91
C ILE A 52 6.66 -15.11 17.83
N LYS A 53 7.53 -14.45 18.57
CA LYS A 53 8.43 -15.10 19.53
C LYS A 53 7.66 -15.87 20.60
N LEU A 54 6.55 -15.29 21.07
CA LEU A 54 5.73 -15.86 22.14
C LEU A 54 4.76 -16.95 21.62
N LEU A 55 3.99 -16.62 20.58
CA LEU A 55 2.86 -17.44 20.11
C LEU A 55 3.19 -18.28 18.87
N GLY A 56 4.29 -18.00 18.20
CA GLY A 56 4.60 -18.55 16.87
C GLY A 56 3.84 -17.84 15.75
N ILE A 57 3.90 -18.41 14.56
CA ILE A 57 3.17 -17.89 13.39
C ILE A 57 1.76 -18.46 13.41
N LEU A 58 0.77 -17.62 13.73
CA LEU A 58 -0.64 -18.00 13.79
C LEU A 58 -1.28 -18.12 12.39
N GLN A 59 -0.79 -17.35 11.43
CA GLN A 59 -1.24 -17.39 10.05
C GLN A 59 -0.08 -17.75 9.12
N PRO A 60 -0.16 -18.85 8.34
CA PRO A 60 0.87 -19.20 7.37
C PRO A 60 1.17 -18.07 6.39
N LEU A 61 2.39 -18.07 5.85
CA LEU A 61 2.78 -17.20 4.75
C LEU A 61 2.12 -17.70 3.47
N LEU A 62 1.65 -16.80 2.63
CA LEU A 62 1.19 -17.14 1.28
C LEU A 62 2.37 -17.05 0.32
N ILE A 63 2.67 -18.14 -0.37
CA ILE A 63 3.79 -18.25 -1.29
C ILE A 63 3.34 -18.72 -2.66
N GLU A 64 4.13 -18.42 -3.68
CA GLU A 64 3.95 -18.88 -5.06
C GLU A 64 5.26 -19.50 -5.56
N ASN A 65 5.18 -20.66 -6.19
CA ASN A 65 6.36 -21.24 -6.84
C ASN A 65 6.48 -20.70 -8.28
N ARG A 66 7.65 -20.17 -8.62
CA ARG A 66 8.01 -19.73 -9.98
C ARG A 66 9.37 -20.30 -10.30
N ASP A 67 9.46 -21.08 -11.34
CA ASP A 67 10.72 -21.67 -11.82
C ASP A 67 11.54 -22.37 -10.72
N GLY A 68 10.84 -23.09 -9.84
CA GLY A 68 11.45 -23.83 -8.73
C GLY A 68 11.84 -22.97 -7.52
N LYS A 69 11.50 -21.69 -7.50
CA LYS A 69 11.75 -20.76 -6.39
C LYS A 69 10.43 -20.32 -5.74
N ASP A 70 10.41 -20.20 -4.42
CA ASP A 70 9.25 -19.82 -3.65
C ASP A 70 9.27 -18.31 -3.32
N TYR A 71 8.31 -17.57 -3.91
CA TYR A 71 8.13 -16.14 -3.72
C TYR A 71 7.02 -15.85 -2.70
N VAL A 72 7.26 -14.89 -1.82
CA VAL A 72 6.25 -14.48 -0.83
C VAL A 72 5.25 -13.53 -1.46
N ILE A 73 3.98 -13.91 -1.45
CA ILE A 73 2.85 -13.06 -1.87
C ILE A 73 2.31 -12.27 -0.68
N ALA A 74 2.14 -12.92 0.48
CA ALA A 74 1.69 -12.26 1.70
C ALA A 74 2.43 -12.81 2.93
N GLY A 75 2.72 -11.93 3.89
CA GLY A 75 3.42 -12.27 5.12
C GLY A 75 4.88 -11.80 5.16
N HIS A 76 5.27 -10.81 4.36
CA HIS A 76 6.62 -10.24 4.33
C HIS A 76 7.11 -9.81 5.72
N CYS A 77 6.27 -9.13 6.51
CA CYS A 77 6.59 -8.75 7.89
C CYS A 77 6.84 -9.97 8.78
N ARG A 78 5.99 -11.00 8.68
CA ARG A 78 6.17 -12.26 9.43
C ARG A 78 7.46 -12.96 9.03
N ARG A 79 7.77 -13.01 7.73
CA ARG A 79 9.03 -13.55 7.22
C ARG A 79 10.23 -12.80 7.81
N LYS A 80 10.23 -11.47 7.75
CA LYS A 80 11.33 -10.64 8.30
C LYS A 80 11.51 -10.87 9.79
N CYS A 81 10.44 -10.85 10.58
CA CYS A 81 10.51 -11.17 12.02
C CYS A 81 11.12 -12.55 12.29
N CYS A 82 10.79 -13.57 11.49
CA CYS A 82 11.35 -14.90 11.64
C CYS A 82 12.85 -14.95 11.31
N ILE A 83 13.29 -14.20 10.28
CA ILE A 83 14.72 -14.07 9.96
C ILE A 83 15.47 -13.39 11.10
N ASP A 84 14.90 -12.30 11.66
CA ASP A 84 15.50 -11.60 12.78
C ASP A 84 15.62 -12.50 14.03
N LEU A 85 14.57 -13.26 14.34
CA LEU A 85 14.58 -14.23 15.44
C LEU A 85 15.60 -15.37 15.21
N LEU A 86 15.76 -15.84 13.98
CA LEU A 86 16.80 -16.80 13.61
C LEU A 86 18.21 -16.23 13.83
N ASN A 87 18.42 -14.98 13.44
CA ASN A 87 19.70 -14.31 13.63
C ASN A 87 20.01 -14.05 15.12
N GLU A 88 18.99 -13.98 15.97
CA GLU A 88 19.11 -13.97 17.45
C GLU A 88 19.37 -15.34 18.06
N GLY A 89 19.51 -16.39 17.25
CA GLY A 89 19.78 -17.75 17.71
C GLY A 89 18.54 -18.57 18.07
N ASN A 90 17.34 -18.16 17.65
CA ASN A 90 16.13 -18.91 17.91
C ASN A 90 15.78 -19.85 16.73
N ASP A 91 16.37 -21.05 16.73
CA ASP A 91 16.24 -22.05 15.66
C ASP A 91 14.82 -22.56 15.43
N ARG A 92 13.89 -22.30 16.36
CA ARG A 92 12.46 -22.65 16.20
C ARG A 92 11.87 -22.08 14.92
N PHE A 93 12.41 -20.95 14.43
CA PHE A 93 11.93 -20.25 13.23
C PHE A 93 12.69 -20.61 11.96
N SER A 94 13.53 -21.67 11.99
CA SER A 94 14.19 -22.20 10.79
C SER A 94 13.22 -22.80 9.77
N ARG A 95 11.99 -23.15 10.21
CA ARG A 95 10.93 -23.68 9.36
C ARG A 95 9.61 -22.99 9.67
N VAL A 96 9.14 -22.15 8.77
CA VAL A 96 7.91 -21.37 8.91
C VAL A 96 6.77 -21.98 8.10
N PRO A 97 5.53 -21.97 8.62
CA PRO A 97 4.39 -22.51 7.91
C PRO A 97 4.05 -21.62 6.72
N CYS A 98 3.88 -22.23 5.55
CA CYS A 98 3.52 -21.58 4.31
C CYS A 98 2.36 -22.33 3.64
N ILE A 99 1.58 -21.64 2.85
CA ILE A 99 0.54 -22.19 1.99
C ILE A 99 0.83 -21.70 0.57
N TYR A 100 0.78 -22.62 -0.40
CA TYR A 100 0.87 -22.23 -1.79
C TYR A 100 -0.41 -21.54 -2.23
N LYS A 101 -0.25 -20.44 -2.98
CA LYS A 101 -1.34 -19.81 -3.71
C LYS A 101 -1.92 -20.82 -4.71
N THR A 102 -3.21 -21.08 -4.58
CA THR A 102 -3.93 -21.88 -5.59
C THR A 102 -4.12 -21.01 -6.83
N GLN A 103 -3.63 -21.45 -7.98
CA GLN A 103 -3.90 -20.77 -9.25
C GLN A 103 -5.41 -20.81 -9.51
N SER A 104 -6.02 -19.66 -9.67
CA SER A 104 -7.41 -19.59 -10.15
C SER A 104 -7.45 -19.93 -11.66
N LYS A 105 -8.56 -20.50 -12.13
CA LYS A 105 -8.73 -20.76 -13.56
C LYS A 105 -8.54 -19.49 -14.41
N LEU A 106 -8.91 -18.33 -13.88
CA LEU A 106 -8.74 -17.04 -14.53
C LEU A 106 -7.27 -16.59 -14.66
N GLU A 107 -6.39 -17.03 -13.76
CA GLU A 107 -4.95 -16.78 -13.89
C GLU A 107 -4.29 -17.67 -14.95
N GLN A 108 -4.87 -18.83 -15.23
CA GLN A 108 -4.42 -19.69 -16.33
C GLN A 108 -4.80 -19.09 -17.70
N ASP A 109 -5.90 -18.34 -17.77
CA ASP A 109 -6.42 -17.72 -18.99
C ASP A 109 -5.88 -16.30 -19.24
N ALA A 110 -5.29 -15.63 -18.23
CA ALA A 110 -4.99 -14.19 -18.22
C ALA A 110 -3.64 -13.80 -18.88
N GLY A 111 -2.78 -14.74 -19.24
CA GLY A 111 -1.54 -14.43 -20.00
C GLY A 111 -0.71 -13.27 -19.40
N GLN A 112 -0.54 -12.18 -20.17
CA GLN A 112 0.21 -10.97 -19.74
C GLN A 112 -0.46 -10.15 -18.61
N GLU A 113 -1.73 -10.39 -18.31
CA GLU A 113 -2.48 -9.72 -17.23
C GLU A 113 -2.14 -10.29 -15.84
N ASN A 114 -1.43 -11.42 -15.80
CA ASN A 114 -1.09 -12.14 -14.57
C ASN A 114 -0.30 -11.28 -13.55
N ASP A 115 0.58 -10.41 -14.02
CA ASP A 115 1.39 -9.55 -13.14
C ASP A 115 0.55 -8.45 -12.48
N ILE A 116 -0.39 -7.86 -13.23
CA ILE A 116 -1.32 -6.84 -12.71
C ILE A 116 -2.22 -7.46 -11.64
N VAL A 117 -2.82 -8.61 -11.95
CA VAL A 117 -3.68 -9.34 -11.01
C VAL A 117 -2.91 -9.72 -9.75
N ARG A 118 -1.65 -10.15 -9.89
CA ARG A 118 -0.78 -10.47 -8.75
C ARG A 118 -0.54 -9.27 -7.85
N GLN A 119 -0.22 -8.10 -8.41
CA GLN A 119 -0.02 -6.87 -7.65
C GLN A 119 -1.28 -6.45 -6.91
N ILE A 120 -2.45 -6.54 -7.56
CA ILE A 120 -3.76 -6.32 -6.92
C ILE A 120 -3.95 -7.28 -5.74
N MET A 121 -3.58 -8.54 -5.89
CA MET A 121 -3.69 -9.55 -4.82
C MET A 121 -2.78 -9.24 -3.63
N ILE A 122 -1.55 -8.78 -3.86
CA ILE A 122 -0.63 -8.37 -2.80
C ILE A 122 -1.23 -7.22 -1.99
N ILE A 123 -1.79 -6.22 -2.66
CA ILE A 123 -2.47 -5.09 -2.01
C ILE A 123 -3.67 -5.60 -1.20
N GLN A 124 -4.51 -6.45 -1.78
CA GLN A 124 -5.68 -7.02 -1.10
C GLN A 124 -5.31 -7.88 0.11
N ALA A 125 -4.22 -8.64 0.04
CA ALA A 125 -3.74 -9.45 1.16
C ALA A 125 -3.28 -8.59 2.37
N ASN A 126 -3.00 -7.31 2.14
CA ASN A 126 -2.58 -6.35 3.16
C ASN A 126 -3.68 -5.34 3.55
N CYS A 127 -4.92 -5.43 2.99
CA CYS A 127 -5.96 -4.43 3.21
C CYS A 127 -6.43 -4.33 4.68
N TYR A 128 -6.29 -5.38 5.47
CA TYR A 128 -6.67 -5.42 6.89
C TYR A 128 -5.54 -5.07 7.87
N ARG A 129 -4.37 -4.69 7.37
CA ARG A 129 -3.25 -4.26 8.19
C ARG A 129 -3.45 -2.80 8.63
N ASP A 130 -3.03 -2.46 9.85
CA ASP A 130 -2.85 -1.06 10.25
C ASP A 130 -1.78 -0.41 9.37
N LYS A 131 -2.14 0.70 8.75
CA LYS A 131 -1.33 1.41 7.77
C LYS A 131 -1.22 2.87 8.16
N SER A 132 -0.04 3.48 7.92
CA SER A 132 0.09 4.91 7.95
C SER A 132 -0.78 5.57 6.87
N ASP A 133 -1.02 6.87 6.99
CA ASP A 133 -1.78 7.60 5.98
C ASP A 133 -1.03 7.66 4.64
N TRP A 134 0.30 7.70 4.68
CA TRP A 134 1.15 7.60 3.48
C TRP A 134 1.03 6.23 2.81
N GLU A 135 1.09 5.13 3.58
CA GLU A 135 0.88 3.77 3.03
C GLU A 135 -0.50 3.62 2.38
N LYS A 136 -1.56 4.17 3.01
CA LYS A 136 -2.92 4.17 2.43
C LYS A 136 -2.99 4.94 1.13
N MET A 137 -2.35 6.12 1.06
CA MET A 137 -2.27 6.94 -0.15
C MET A 137 -1.55 6.18 -1.26
N THR A 138 -0.35 5.69 -0.99
CA THR A 138 0.51 4.98 -1.95
C THR A 138 -0.18 3.73 -2.48
N GLU A 139 -0.80 2.94 -1.61
CA GLU A 139 -1.60 1.77 -1.97
C GLU A 139 -2.76 2.13 -2.89
N THR A 140 -3.51 3.19 -2.54
CA THR A 140 -4.67 3.61 -3.32
C THR A 140 -4.27 4.08 -4.71
N LEU A 141 -3.23 4.89 -4.84
CA LEU A 141 -2.74 5.38 -6.12
C LEU A 141 -2.15 4.25 -6.98
N LYS A 142 -1.43 3.31 -6.36
CA LYS A 142 -0.93 2.13 -7.06
C LYS A 142 -2.08 1.24 -7.55
N MET A 143 -3.07 0.99 -6.70
CA MET A 143 -4.26 0.22 -7.09
C MET A 143 -5.03 0.89 -8.23
N GLU A 144 -5.15 2.23 -8.21
CA GLU A 144 -5.78 2.97 -9.30
C GLU A 144 -5.05 2.76 -10.63
N GLY A 145 -3.72 2.84 -10.64
CA GLY A 145 -2.90 2.58 -11.82
C GLY A 145 -3.13 1.16 -12.36
N LEU A 146 -3.07 0.15 -11.48
CA LEU A 146 -3.28 -1.25 -11.84
C LEU A 146 -4.69 -1.51 -12.41
N VAL A 147 -5.73 -0.92 -11.80
CA VAL A 147 -7.12 -1.04 -12.30
C VAL A 147 -7.28 -0.35 -13.64
N LYS A 148 -6.65 0.82 -13.87
CA LYS A 148 -6.66 1.50 -15.17
C LYS A 148 -6.01 0.64 -16.25
N GLU A 149 -4.81 0.12 -15.98
CA GLU A 149 -4.07 -0.74 -16.91
C GLU A 149 -4.84 -2.02 -17.22
N LEU A 150 -5.43 -2.67 -16.22
CA LEU A 150 -6.25 -3.86 -16.41
C LEU A 150 -7.47 -3.57 -17.28
N ARG A 151 -8.12 -2.42 -17.09
CA ARG A 151 -9.28 -2.02 -17.90
C ARG A 151 -8.92 -1.77 -19.36
N GLU A 152 -7.77 -1.18 -19.62
CA GLU A 152 -7.28 -0.95 -20.99
C GLU A 152 -7.01 -2.28 -21.70
N LYS A 153 -6.40 -3.25 -21.00
CA LYS A 153 -6.09 -4.56 -21.57
C LYS A 153 -7.29 -5.48 -21.72
N SER A 154 -8.24 -5.45 -20.78
CA SER A 154 -9.32 -6.46 -20.65
C SER A 154 -10.70 -5.94 -21.05
N GLN A 155 -10.82 -4.71 -21.57
CA GLN A 155 -12.10 -4.06 -21.90
C GLN A 155 -13.13 -4.12 -20.74
N MET A 156 -12.67 -3.97 -19.52
CA MET A 156 -13.47 -4.10 -18.29
C MET A 156 -14.47 -2.95 -18.16
N GLU A 157 -15.74 -3.25 -17.88
CA GLU A 157 -16.78 -2.24 -17.67
C GLU A 157 -16.71 -1.61 -16.27
N GLY A 158 -17.29 -0.42 -16.11
CA GLY A 158 -17.38 0.31 -14.83
C GLY A 158 -16.38 1.45 -14.70
N LYS A 159 -16.58 2.32 -13.71
CA LYS A 159 -15.67 3.44 -13.44
C LYS A 159 -14.58 2.97 -12.47
N THR A 160 -13.34 3.34 -12.73
CA THR A 160 -12.18 2.98 -11.87
C THR A 160 -12.44 3.29 -10.39
N ARG A 161 -13.03 4.46 -10.08
CA ARG A 161 -13.33 4.86 -8.70
C ARG A 161 -14.33 3.94 -7.99
N ASP A 162 -15.30 3.38 -8.73
CA ASP A 162 -16.31 2.48 -8.16
C ASP A 162 -15.67 1.13 -7.84
N ILE A 163 -14.77 0.67 -8.71
CA ILE A 163 -13.96 -0.53 -8.49
C ILE A 163 -13.05 -0.33 -7.27
N LEU A 164 -12.36 0.81 -7.16
CA LEU A 164 -11.51 1.10 -6.00
C LEU A 164 -12.30 1.16 -4.68
N LYS A 165 -13.51 1.73 -4.71
CA LYS A 165 -14.40 1.74 -3.55
C LYS A 165 -14.74 0.32 -3.10
N ASP A 166 -15.03 -0.57 -4.04
CA ASP A 166 -15.37 -1.96 -3.74
C ASP A 166 -14.15 -2.78 -3.27
N LEU A 167 -12.94 -2.51 -3.81
CA LEU A 167 -11.71 -3.24 -3.50
C LEU A 167 -11.05 -2.83 -2.19
N ILE A 168 -10.92 -1.53 -1.95
CA ILE A 168 -10.14 -0.97 -0.84
C ILE A 168 -10.91 0.07 -0.02
N GLY A 169 -12.21 0.25 -0.28
CA GLY A 169 -13.07 1.14 0.49
C GLY A 169 -12.81 2.63 0.28
N THR A 170 -11.99 3.03 -0.71
CA THR A 170 -11.60 4.43 -0.92
C THR A 170 -12.70 5.22 -1.59
N SER A 171 -13.12 6.34 -0.98
CA SER A 171 -14.08 7.27 -1.58
C SER A 171 -13.44 8.15 -2.67
N GLY A 172 -14.28 8.65 -3.60
CA GLY A 172 -13.80 9.58 -4.64
C GLY A 172 -13.18 10.87 -4.07
N GLY A 173 -13.69 11.36 -2.95
CA GLY A 173 -13.11 12.51 -2.24
C GLY A 173 -11.74 12.21 -1.65
N GLN A 174 -11.56 11.02 -1.10
CA GLN A 174 -10.28 10.56 -0.57
C GLN A 174 -9.25 10.39 -1.69
N LEU A 175 -9.65 9.79 -2.80
CA LEU A 175 -8.79 9.65 -3.99
C LEU A 175 -8.31 11.00 -4.51
N GLY A 176 -9.23 12.00 -4.59
CA GLY A 176 -8.85 13.37 -4.97
C GLY A 176 -7.83 14.02 -4.02
N ARG A 177 -7.95 13.80 -2.72
CA ARG A 177 -6.94 14.26 -1.73
C ARG A 177 -5.59 13.59 -1.95
N TYR A 178 -5.56 12.29 -2.19
CA TYR A 178 -4.32 11.56 -2.46
C TYR A 178 -3.63 12.05 -3.72
N HIS A 179 -4.37 12.32 -4.79
CA HIS A 179 -3.81 12.93 -6.00
C HIS A 179 -3.26 14.33 -5.74
N ALA A 180 -3.96 15.17 -4.99
CA ALA A 180 -3.47 16.51 -4.67
C ALA A 180 -2.15 16.45 -3.90
N ILE A 181 -2.04 15.57 -2.88
CA ILE A 181 -0.81 15.39 -2.12
C ILE A 181 0.31 14.88 -3.03
N SER A 182 0.10 13.78 -3.75
CA SER A 182 1.15 13.14 -4.57
C SER A 182 1.65 14.01 -5.72
N THR A 183 0.81 14.94 -6.23
CA THR A 183 1.17 15.78 -7.37
C THR A 183 1.77 17.12 -6.95
N ASN A 184 1.23 17.72 -5.89
CA ASN A 184 1.50 19.12 -5.57
C ASN A 184 2.37 19.33 -4.33
N LEU A 185 2.45 18.37 -3.40
CA LEU A 185 3.25 18.53 -2.19
C LEU A 185 4.75 18.53 -2.54
N CYS A 186 5.52 19.42 -1.93
CA CYS A 186 6.97 19.46 -2.12
C CYS A 186 7.66 18.23 -1.50
N GLU A 187 8.82 17.89 -2.00
CA GLU A 187 9.57 16.68 -1.59
C GLU A 187 9.86 16.64 -0.09
N GLN A 188 10.22 17.79 0.51
CA GLN A 188 10.53 17.87 1.92
C GLN A 188 9.31 17.52 2.80
N LEU A 189 8.15 18.14 2.56
CA LEU A 189 6.92 17.81 3.30
C LEU A 189 6.41 16.41 2.96
N MET A 190 6.67 15.91 1.75
CA MET A 190 6.35 14.54 1.37
C MET A 190 7.16 13.54 2.20
N SER A 191 8.46 13.79 2.42
CA SER A 191 9.32 12.96 3.28
C SER A 191 8.81 12.95 4.74
N GLU A 192 8.38 14.12 5.25
CA GLU A 192 7.82 14.21 6.60
C GLU A 192 6.49 13.46 6.73
N PHE A 193 5.69 13.45 5.66
CA PHE A 193 4.44 12.70 5.59
C PHE A 193 4.69 11.18 5.50
N GLU A 194 5.68 10.74 4.73
CA GLU A 194 6.09 9.34 4.63
C GLU A 194 6.51 8.77 5.98
N GLU A 195 7.26 9.55 6.74
CA GLU A 195 7.72 9.16 8.08
C GLU A 195 6.67 9.37 9.19
N ASP A 196 5.43 9.69 8.83
CA ASP A 196 4.29 9.88 9.75
C ASP A 196 4.51 11.03 10.76
N ARG A 197 5.38 12.01 10.40
CA ARG A 197 5.64 13.20 11.23
C ARG A 197 4.63 14.32 10.99
N ILE A 198 4.01 14.39 9.81
CA ILE A 198 2.87 15.27 9.55
C ILE A 198 1.63 14.46 9.19
N LYS A 199 0.46 14.95 9.58
CA LYS A 199 -0.81 14.27 9.34
C LYS A 199 -1.31 14.52 7.91
N ILE A 200 -2.14 13.60 7.39
CA ILE A 200 -2.74 13.72 6.08
C ILE A 200 -3.52 15.03 5.86
N SER A 201 -4.15 15.57 6.89
CA SER A 201 -4.87 16.85 6.81
C SER A 201 -3.92 18.03 6.55
N VAL A 202 -2.75 18.02 7.20
CA VAL A 202 -1.68 19.02 7.02
C VAL A 202 -1.09 18.88 5.61
N ALA A 203 -0.70 17.66 5.20
CA ALA A 203 -0.16 17.37 3.89
C ALA A 203 -1.12 17.80 2.76
N TYR A 204 -2.43 17.54 2.92
CA TYR A 204 -3.44 17.93 1.95
C TYR A 204 -3.62 19.44 1.85
N GLU A 205 -3.73 20.15 2.97
CA GLU A 205 -3.85 21.61 2.94
C GLU A 205 -2.55 22.26 2.42
N ALA A 206 -1.39 21.75 2.81
CA ALA A 206 -0.10 22.21 2.28
C ALA A 206 0.02 22.00 0.77
N SER A 207 -0.52 20.91 0.23
CA SER A 207 -0.52 20.66 -1.22
C SER A 207 -1.31 21.68 -2.05
N LYS A 208 -2.14 22.52 -1.42
CA LYS A 208 -2.87 23.62 -2.07
C LYS A 208 -2.08 24.92 -2.14
N LEU A 209 -1.03 25.04 -1.33
CA LEU A 209 -0.15 26.20 -1.34
C LEU A 209 0.71 26.20 -2.63
N ASN A 210 1.07 27.40 -3.12
CA ASN A 210 2.09 27.52 -4.14
C ASN A 210 3.47 27.14 -3.60
N ARG A 211 4.48 27.03 -4.47
CA ARG A 211 5.82 26.58 -4.09
C ARG A 211 6.51 27.46 -3.06
N GLU A 212 6.27 28.76 -3.11
CA GLU A 212 6.87 29.71 -2.18
C GLU A 212 6.31 29.54 -0.77
N TYR A 213 4.99 29.42 -0.64
CA TYR A 213 4.36 29.19 0.66
C TYR A 213 4.58 27.77 1.20
N GLN A 214 4.78 26.77 0.33
CA GLN A 214 5.24 25.47 0.78
C GLN A 214 6.66 25.54 1.36
N LYS A 215 7.54 26.36 0.78
CA LYS A 215 8.88 26.60 1.34
C LYS A 215 8.80 27.23 2.73
N GLN A 216 7.94 28.24 2.92
CA GLN A 216 7.71 28.83 4.24
C GLN A 216 7.16 27.81 5.25
N ALA A 217 6.30 26.90 4.82
CA ALA A 217 5.82 25.81 5.67
C ALA A 217 6.96 24.84 6.07
N CYS A 218 7.92 24.58 5.17
CA CYS A 218 9.12 23.80 5.49
C CYS A 218 10.01 24.52 6.50
N GLU A 219 10.27 25.81 6.29
CA GLU A 219 11.06 26.64 7.21
C GLU A 219 10.44 26.66 8.61
N LEU A 220 9.12 26.86 8.70
CA LEU A 220 8.39 26.80 9.97
C LEU A 220 8.51 25.43 10.65
N TYR A 221 8.44 24.36 9.88
CA TYR A 221 8.62 23.00 10.40
C TYR A 221 10.05 22.78 10.92
N GLU A 222 11.07 23.25 10.20
CA GLU A 222 12.47 23.16 10.64
C GLU A 222 12.72 23.92 11.94
N GLU A 223 12.09 25.08 12.12
CA GLU A 223 12.23 25.90 13.32
C GLU A 223 11.52 25.31 14.54
N THR A 224 10.32 24.78 14.35
CA THR A 224 9.43 24.38 15.46
C THR A 224 9.40 22.87 15.70
N GLY A 225 9.78 22.08 14.72
CA GLY A 225 9.65 20.60 14.72
C GLY A 225 8.21 20.10 14.59
N ILE A 226 7.23 21.01 14.45
CA ILE A 226 5.80 20.67 14.35
C ILE A 226 5.17 21.57 13.30
N LEU A 227 4.32 20.99 12.45
CA LEU A 227 3.51 21.71 11.49
C LEU A 227 2.03 21.39 11.73
N THR A 228 1.26 22.40 12.09
CA THR A 228 -0.16 22.25 12.40
C THR A 228 -1.05 22.65 11.23
N LEU A 229 -2.33 22.25 11.30
CA LEU A 229 -3.31 22.65 10.29
C LEU A 229 -3.57 24.17 10.31
N ASP A 230 -3.45 24.80 11.46
CA ASP A 230 -3.68 26.24 11.61
C ASP A 230 -2.52 27.04 10.99
N ASP A 231 -1.26 26.57 11.13
CA ASP A 231 -0.11 27.17 10.46
C ASP A 231 -0.31 27.19 8.93
N ILE A 232 -0.76 26.08 8.36
CA ILE A 232 -1.02 25.99 6.92
C ILE A 232 -2.19 26.91 6.49
N ARG A 233 -3.22 27.00 7.30
CA ARG A 233 -4.35 27.92 7.03
C ARG A 233 -3.94 29.38 7.06
N ASP A 234 -3.05 29.74 7.96
CA ASP A 234 -2.53 31.11 8.03
C ASP A 234 -1.66 31.44 6.83
N LEU A 235 -0.78 30.53 6.41
CA LEU A 235 -0.03 30.65 5.15
C LEU A 235 -0.98 30.74 3.92
N TYR A 236 -2.05 29.97 3.90
CA TYR A 236 -3.04 30.04 2.82
C TYR A 236 -3.76 31.40 2.79
N ARG A 237 -4.12 31.96 3.95
CA ARG A 237 -4.72 33.31 4.04
C ARG A 237 -3.76 34.38 3.54
N GLN A 238 -2.48 34.28 3.86
CA GLN A 238 -1.45 35.21 3.37
C GLN A 238 -1.32 35.11 1.85
N GLN A 239 -1.24 33.91 1.30
CA GLN A 239 -1.21 33.66 -0.13
C GLN A 239 -2.42 34.27 -0.87
N GLU A 240 -3.62 34.13 -0.30
CA GLU A 240 -4.83 34.70 -0.92
C GLU A 240 -4.89 36.23 -0.78
N ALA A 241 -4.40 36.79 0.31
CA ALA A 241 -4.31 38.23 0.50
C ALA A 241 -3.38 38.90 -0.53
N GLU A 242 -2.26 38.26 -0.87
CA GLU A 242 -1.34 38.73 -1.91
C GLU A 242 -1.96 38.72 -3.32
N LYS A 243 -2.77 37.70 -3.62
CA LYS A 243 -3.52 37.64 -4.90
C LYS A 243 -4.61 38.70 -5.02
N GLY A 244 -5.14 39.16 -3.89
CA GLY A 244 -6.24 40.11 -3.81
C GLY A 244 -5.81 41.58 -3.87
N ILE A 245 -4.52 41.93 -4.06
CA ILE A 245 -4.05 43.33 -4.21
C ILE A 245 -4.15 43.71 -5.69
N PRO A 246 -5.19 44.48 -6.13
CA PRO A 246 -5.26 45.01 -7.49
C PRO A 246 -4.29 46.17 -7.61
N GLY A 247 -3.20 46.02 -8.34
CA GLY A 247 -2.42 47.19 -8.69
C GLY A 247 -0.91 47.11 -8.75
N GLN A 248 -0.31 45.92 -9.00
CA GLN A 248 1.07 45.90 -9.49
C GLN A 248 1.14 45.16 -10.84
N MET A 249 0.64 45.81 -11.90
CA MET A 249 1.13 45.51 -13.23
C MET A 249 2.40 46.36 -13.44
N THR A 250 3.53 45.66 -13.47
CA THR A 250 4.72 46.17 -14.16
C THR A 250 4.97 45.35 -15.38
#